data_a745bdfbe6f9111635df7be2795d977e
#
_entry.id   a745bdfbe6f9111635df7be2795d977e
#
_cell.length_a   1.000
_cell.length_b   1.000
_cell.length_c   1.000
_cell.angle_alpha   90.00
_cell.angle_beta   90.00
_cell.angle_gamma   90.00
#
_symmetry.space_group_name_H-M   'P 1'
#
loop_
_entity.id
_entity.type
_entity.pdbx_description
1 polymer ?
#
loop_
_entity_poly.entity_id
_entity_poly.type
_entity_poly.pdbx_seq_one_letter_code
_entity_poly.pdbx_strand_id
1 'polypeptide(L)'
;MSMKKFTKKMLAIVAAGAMTMGLAMPTSVFAADGGTTTKVAEAYISKTFKTEVGKNETFSFKAEQVGGNTDNVSIPDISFLDSETGTTTKRAKVLFPEWTDAGKYEYTVKETAATPAITDETHQKMIMSQAEYTMDVYVSNGDNGLEISNIIVNKKKNDKGGVAEGKVDISNTDKNGFNFTNIYVQEAGTGTDPINPDPTYATDGSLKVTKAINANGGTVDAEKEFDFTATFTFPTGTDASTLGGVKDADGNKITIDDGGIYTFKLKANKNMKFTGVPVGTQISVVESATQNYKGSAESVFNGQSQPKKEAGKYNEAITVSGKLGQNKNTVDVTNTYNYVPTTGIIMNTLPYVLMVALCAAALFGFVAFKRRRLQK
;
A
#
# COMPACT_ATOMS: atom_id res chain seq x y z
N MET A 1 -31.78 -41.73 -19.87
CA MET A 1 -30.76 -42.72 -19.53
C MET A 1 -29.91 -42.17 -18.41
N SER A 2 -30.16 -42.68 -17.28
CA SER A 2 -29.54 -42.78 -15.93
C SER A 2 -28.48 -41.78 -15.47
N MET A 3 -28.92 -40.97 -14.51
CA MET A 3 -28.11 -40.26 -13.53
C MET A 3 -27.55 -41.24 -12.49
N LYS A 4 -26.29 -41.10 -12.11
CA LYS A 4 -25.76 -41.68 -10.87
C LYS A 4 -25.27 -40.54 -9.94
N LYS A 5 -26.02 -40.39 -8.87
CA LYS A 5 -25.67 -39.60 -7.68
C LYS A 5 -24.54 -40.31 -6.94
N PHE A 6 -23.48 -39.57 -6.58
CA PHE A 6 -22.51 -40.00 -5.55
C PHE A 6 -22.76 -39.21 -4.26
N THR A 7 -23.21 -39.97 -3.29
CA THR A 7 -23.45 -39.52 -1.90
C THR A 7 -22.12 -39.43 -1.13
N LYS A 8 -21.84 -38.28 -0.52
CA LYS A 8 -20.78 -38.13 0.48
C LYS A 8 -21.21 -38.82 1.78
N LYS A 9 -20.38 -39.75 2.26
CA LYS A 9 -20.47 -40.26 3.63
C LYS A 9 -19.46 -39.52 4.49
N MET A 10 -19.95 -38.72 5.42
CA MET A 10 -19.20 -38.29 6.61
C MET A 10 -19.02 -39.46 7.54
N LEU A 11 -17.80 -39.76 7.93
CA LEU A 11 -17.48 -40.64 9.05
C LEU A 11 -16.95 -39.80 10.20
N ALA A 12 -17.79 -39.57 11.19
CA ALA A 12 -17.40 -39.03 12.47
C ALA A 12 -16.87 -40.18 13.33
N ILE A 13 -15.60 -40.12 13.72
CA ILE A 13 -15.04 -40.99 14.76
C ILE A 13 -14.88 -40.14 16.01
N VAL A 14 -15.76 -40.36 16.97
CA VAL A 14 -15.58 -39.96 18.37
C VAL A 14 -14.81 -41.10 19.04
N ALA A 15 -13.57 -40.81 19.45
CA ALA A 15 -12.82 -41.68 20.36
C ALA A 15 -12.56 -40.91 21.65
N ALA A 16 -13.40 -41.17 22.65
CA ALA A 16 -13.04 -40.88 24.03
C ALA A 16 -12.02 -41.93 24.51
N GLY A 17 -10.88 -41.48 24.97
CA GLY A 17 -9.83 -42.36 25.47
C GLY A 17 -8.92 -41.60 26.43
N ALA A 18 -9.17 -41.85 27.71
CA ALA A 18 -8.31 -41.76 28.90
C ALA A 18 -7.00 -40.93 28.79
N MET A 19 -6.93 -39.86 29.61
CA MET A 19 -5.70 -39.22 30.04
C MET A 19 -4.85 -40.22 30.81
N THR A 20 -3.72 -40.62 30.27
CA THR A 20 -2.55 -41.04 31.03
C THR A 20 -1.55 -39.91 30.92
N MET A 21 -1.32 -39.19 32.03
CA MET A 21 -0.19 -38.29 32.19
C MET A 21 1.10 -39.12 32.15
N GLY A 22 1.62 -39.27 30.94
CA GLY A 22 3.02 -39.65 30.75
C GLY A 22 3.79 -38.36 30.45
N LEU A 23 4.64 -37.94 31.36
CA LEU A 23 5.71 -36.96 31.12
C LEU A 23 6.65 -37.56 30.05
N ALA A 24 6.27 -37.45 28.79
CA ALA A 24 7.20 -37.63 27.70
C ALA A 24 7.93 -36.29 27.54
N MET A 25 9.11 -36.17 28.12
CA MET A 25 10.06 -35.13 27.72
C MET A 25 10.27 -35.26 26.20
N PRO A 26 10.06 -34.17 25.41
CA PRO A 26 10.46 -34.22 24.02
C PRO A 26 11.98 -34.28 23.97
N THR A 27 12.51 -35.46 23.66
CA THR A 27 13.90 -35.61 23.25
C THR A 27 14.09 -34.74 22.01
N SER A 28 14.88 -33.66 22.15
CA SER A 28 15.38 -32.90 21.01
C SER A 28 16.20 -33.87 20.15
N VAL A 29 15.69 -34.23 18.99
CA VAL A 29 16.47 -34.96 17.98
C VAL A 29 17.45 -33.95 17.39
N PHE A 30 18.60 -33.83 18.04
CA PHE A 30 19.80 -33.30 17.40
C PHE A 30 20.44 -34.49 16.67
N ALA A 31 20.58 -34.36 15.32
CA ALA A 31 21.41 -35.25 14.55
C ALA A 31 22.81 -35.21 15.17
N ALA A 32 23.25 -36.35 15.73
CA ALA A 32 24.61 -36.51 16.23
C ALA A 32 25.56 -36.53 15.02
N ASP A 33 26.25 -35.42 14.77
CA ASP A 33 27.48 -35.44 14.04
C ASP A 33 28.61 -35.69 15.05
N GLY A 34 29.40 -36.71 14.81
CA GLY A 34 30.31 -37.29 15.79
C GLY A 34 31.53 -36.42 16.14
N GLY A 35 31.32 -35.44 17.00
CA GLY A 35 32.33 -34.64 17.65
C GLY A 35 31.78 -34.12 18.96
N THR A 36 32.37 -34.55 20.09
CA THR A 36 32.04 -34.09 21.45
C THR A 36 32.40 -32.62 21.65
N THR A 37 31.55 -31.72 21.14
CA THR A 37 31.46 -30.35 21.63
C THR A 37 30.09 -30.23 22.27
N THR A 38 30.03 -30.08 23.59
CA THR A 38 28.81 -29.75 24.33
C THR A 38 28.26 -28.45 23.75
N LYS A 39 27.25 -28.55 22.89
CA LYS A 39 26.65 -27.37 22.22
C LYS A 39 25.78 -26.70 23.27
N VAL A 40 26.26 -25.63 23.88
CA VAL A 40 25.47 -24.77 24.76
C VAL A 40 24.24 -24.32 23.98
N ALA A 41 23.07 -24.49 24.60
CA ALA A 41 21.83 -24.05 23.97
C ALA A 41 21.86 -22.52 23.77
N GLU A 42 21.55 -22.07 22.59
CA GLU A 42 21.56 -20.65 22.21
C GLU A 42 20.17 -20.22 21.74
N ALA A 43 19.82 -18.95 21.97
CA ALA A 43 18.62 -18.34 21.46
C ALA A 43 18.97 -17.05 20.71
N TYR A 44 18.25 -16.82 19.63
CA TYR A 44 18.33 -15.59 18.86
C TYR A 44 16.94 -14.99 18.75
N ILE A 45 16.83 -13.68 18.91
CA ILE A 45 15.64 -12.92 18.47
C ILE A 45 15.81 -12.52 17.02
N SER A 46 14.70 -12.32 16.35
CA SER A 46 14.61 -11.80 15.00
C SER A 46 13.86 -10.46 15.03
N LYS A 47 14.37 -9.47 14.33
CA LYS A 47 13.71 -8.16 14.15
C LYS A 47 13.48 -7.92 12.68
N THR A 48 12.20 -7.77 12.30
CA THR A 48 11.79 -7.39 10.96
C THR A 48 11.38 -5.92 10.96
N PHE A 49 12.01 -5.12 10.13
CA PHE A 49 11.66 -3.73 9.91
C PHE A 49 11.18 -3.54 8.48
N LYS A 50 10.00 -2.91 8.33
CA LYS A 50 9.40 -2.61 7.03
C LYS A 50 9.30 -1.11 6.84
N THR A 51 9.81 -0.61 5.72
CA THR A 51 9.73 0.80 5.37
C THR A 51 9.85 0.99 3.86
N GLU A 52 9.03 1.89 3.31
CA GLU A 52 9.12 2.28 1.89
C GLU A 52 10.16 3.38 1.64
N VAL A 53 10.72 3.95 2.72
CA VAL A 53 11.67 5.07 2.69
C VAL A 53 12.86 4.78 3.59
N GLY A 54 13.99 5.46 3.34
CA GLY A 54 15.16 5.37 4.20
C GLY A 54 14.88 5.88 5.63
N LYS A 55 15.26 5.08 6.62
CA LYS A 55 15.09 5.44 8.03
C LYS A 55 16.14 4.75 8.90
N ASN A 56 17.01 5.56 9.53
CA ASN A 56 17.87 5.05 10.60
C ASN A 56 17.02 4.79 11.83
N GLU A 57 17.04 3.55 12.35
CA GLU A 57 16.22 3.17 13.50
C GLU A 57 16.90 2.09 14.30
N THR A 58 16.80 2.16 15.64
CA THR A 58 17.32 1.18 16.57
C THR A 58 16.21 0.67 17.49
N PHE A 59 16.07 -0.63 17.59
CA PHE A 59 15.03 -1.27 18.39
C PHE A 59 15.63 -1.94 19.59
N SER A 60 15.05 -1.68 20.79
CA SER A 60 15.46 -2.20 22.07
C SER A 60 14.46 -3.24 22.60
N PHE A 61 14.96 -4.21 23.32
CA PHE A 61 14.18 -5.33 23.84
C PHE A 61 14.44 -5.50 25.32
N LYS A 62 13.47 -6.09 26.02
CA LYS A 62 13.61 -6.43 27.44
C LYS A 62 13.13 -7.85 27.68
N ALA A 63 13.92 -8.60 28.44
CA ALA A 63 13.52 -9.87 29.04
C ALA A 63 13.31 -9.63 30.55
N GLU A 64 12.06 -9.72 31.01
CA GLU A 64 11.68 -9.54 32.41
C GLU A 64 11.46 -10.90 33.04
N GLN A 65 12.21 -11.23 34.11
CA GLN A 65 12.05 -12.50 34.80
C GLN A 65 10.72 -12.55 35.55
N VAL A 66 10.03 -13.66 35.42
CA VAL A 66 8.81 -13.96 36.18
C VAL A 66 9.18 -14.44 37.55
N GLY A 67 8.68 -13.80 38.62
CA GLY A 67 8.94 -14.20 40.00
C GLY A 67 10.01 -13.37 40.75
N GLY A 68 10.58 -12.34 40.14
CA GLY A 68 11.31 -11.29 40.85
C GLY A 68 12.76 -11.56 41.20
N ASN A 69 13.43 -12.49 40.53
CA ASN A 69 14.87 -12.70 40.68
C ASN A 69 15.64 -11.72 39.75
N THR A 70 16.88 -11.37 40.10
CA THR A 70 17.67 -10.30 39.48
C THR A 70 18.58 -10.76 38.35
N ASP A 71 18.45 -12.00 37.90
CA ASP A 71 19.30 -12.54 36.83
C ASP A 71 18.93 -11.96 35.48
N ASN A 72 19.72 -11.00 35.03
CA ASN A 72 19.42 -10.19 33.84
C ASN A 72 19.83 -10.91 32.56
N VAL A 73 18.86 -11.43 31.84
CA VAL A 73 19.04 -11.75 30.42
C VAL A 73 19.13 -10.44 29.66
N SER A 74 20.16 -10.26 28.82
CA SER A 74 20.38 -9.12 27.98
C SER A 74 20.10 -9.47 26.52
N ILE A 75 19.40 -8.57 25.82
CA ILE A 75 19.15 -8.69 24.39
C ILE A 75 19.74 -7.44 23.75
N PRO A 76 20.77 -7.59 22.88
CA PRO A 76 21.37 -6.45 22.20
C PRO A 76 20.36 -5.71 21.31
N ASP A 77 20.48 -4.40 21.25
CA ASP A 77 19.72 -3.57 20.33
C ASP A 77 19.98 -3.96 18.87
N ILE A 78 18.98 -3.80 18.02
CA ILE A 78 19.10 -4.08 16.59
C ILE A 78 18.85 -2.79 15.81
N SER A 79 19.87 -2.35 15.07
CA SER A 79 19.84 -1.12 14.29
C SER A 79 19.66 -1.40 12.80
N PHE A 80 18.90 -0.52 12.15
CA PHE A 80 18.69 -0.47 10.70
C PHE A 80 19.17 0.86 10.16
N LEU A 81 19.69 0.86 8.94
CA LEU A 81 20.20 2.03 8.24
C LEU A 81 19.14 2.57 7.25
N ASP A 82 19.27 3.86 6.90
CA ASP A 82 18.43 4.51 5.90
C ASP A 82 18.56 3.91 4.50
N SER A 83 19.67 3.24 4.21
CA SER A 83 19.85 2.50 2.95
C SER A 83 19.05 1.17 2.88
N GLU A 84 18.51 0.69 4.02
CA GLU A 84 17.79 -0.58 4.13
C GLU A 84 16.28 -0.36 3.99
N THR A 85 15.79 -0.22 2.76
CA THR A 85 14.37 -0.07 2.44
C THR A 85 13.68 -1.40 2.13
N GLY A 86 12.35 -1.42 2.12
CA GLY A 86 11.54 -2.62 1.91
C GLY A 86 11.33 -3.41 3.21
N THR A 87 11.57 -4.70 3.17
CA THR A 87 11.47 -5.60 4.34
C THR A 87 12.85 -6.17 4.64
N THR A 88 13.42 -5.76 5.75
CA THR A 88 14.73 -6.22 6.22
C THR A 88 14.60 -6.93 7.56
N THR A 89 15.30 -8.06 7.72
CA THR A 89 15.29 -8.85 8.96
C THR A 89 16.71 -9.02 9.46
N LYS A 90 16.93 -8.67 10.73
CA LYS A 90 18.20 -8.87 11.46
C LYS A 90 17.98 -9.73 12.69
N ARG A 91 19.04 -10.30 13.22
CA ARG A 91 18.99 -11.18 14.40
C ARG A 91 20.04 -10.76 15.41
N ALA A 92 19.70 -10.96 16.68
CA ALA A 92 20.64 -10.77 17.78
C ALA A 92 20.62 -12.00 18.70
N LYS A 93 21.80 -12.39 19.18
CA LYS A 93 21.94 -13.47 20.16
C LYS A 93 21.46 -12.97 21.51
N VAL A 94 20.65 -13.76 22.19
CA VAL A 94 20.26 -13.53 23.58
C VAL A 94 21.45 -13.83 24.46
N LEU A 95 21.82 -12.92 25.35
CA LEU A 95 22.93 -13.03 26.26
C LEU A 95 22.38 -13.42 27.65
N PHE A 96 22.82 -14.57 28.14
CA PHE A 96 22.38 -15.12 29.40
C PHE A 96 23.38 -14.79 30.51
N PRO A 97 22.93 -14.57 31.77
CA PRO A 97 23.78 -14.41 32.92
C PRO A 97 24.45 -15.75 33.30
N GLU A 98 25.41 -15.68 34.21
CA GLU A 98 25.87 -16.88 34.97
C GLU A 98 24.87 -17.14 36.09
N TRP A 99 24.28 -18.33 36.11
CA TRP A 99 23.39 -18.74 37.21
C TRP A 99 24.15 -19.41 38.33
N THR A 100 23.62 -19.29 39.55
CA THR A 100 24.19 -19.93 40.76
C THR A 100 23.54 -21.28 41.06
N ASP A 101 22.35 -21.51 40.49
CA ASP A 101 21.55 -22.70 40.79
C ASP A 101 21.00 -23.34 39.51
N ALA A 102 20.90 -24.67 39.52
CA ALA A 102 20.19 -25.40 38.51
C ALA A 102 18.66 -25.19 38.67
N GLY A 103 17.94 -25.00 37.56
CA GLY A 103 16.51 -24.77 37.65
C GLY A 103 15.89 -24.32 36.34
N LYS A 104 14.61 -23.98 36.40
CA LYS A 104 13.86 -23.31 35.31
C LYS A 104 13.76 -21.82 35.61
N TYR A 105 14.20 -21.00 34.67
CA TYR A 105 14.10 -19.56 34.73
C TYR A 105 13.16 -19.10 33.62
N GLU A 106 12.11 -18.37 33.98
CA GLU A 106 11.07 -17.90 33.03
C GLU A 106 11.17 -16.41 32.85
N TYR A 107 11.11 -15.97 31.57
CA TYR A 107 11.20 -14.55 31.18
C TYR A 107 10.03 -14.18 30.27
N THR A 108 9.48 -12.98 30.48
CA THR A 108 8.62 -12.32 29.49
C THR A 108 9.49 -11.43 28.61
N VAL A 109 9.45 -11.65 27.29
CA VAL A 109 10.26 -10.89 26.32
C VAL A 109 9.36 -10.03 25.45
N LYS A 110 9.70 -8.72 25.41
CA LYS A 110 8.99 -7.68 24.65
C LYS A 110 9.97 -6.73 23.99
N GLU A 111 9.52 -6.09 22.90
CA GLU A 111 10.13 -4.88 22.39
C GLU A 111 9.73 -3.69 23.28
N THR A 112 10.66 -2.76 23.54
CA THR A 112 10.42 -1.65 24.48
C THR A 112 10.49 -0.28 23.83
N ALA A 113 11.37 -0.09 22.85
CA ALA A 113 11.58 1.20 22.22
C ALA A 113 12.04 1.09 20.77
N ALA A 114 11.74 2.14 20.01
CA ALA A 114 12.35 2.51 18.74
C ALA A 114 13.06 3.87 18.94
N THR A 115 14.29 4.00 18.45
CA THR A 115 15.11 5.20 18.62
C THR A 115 15.73 5.60 17.28
N PRO A 116 15.53 6.87 16.81
CA PRO A 116 14.85 7.97 17.48
C PRO A 116 13.33 7.79 17.56
N ALA A 117 12.74 8.13 18.71
CA ALA A 117 11.29 8.07 18.87
C ALA A 117 10.60 9.11 17.98
N ILE A 118 9.50 8.71 17.34
CA ILE A 118 8.64 9.63 16.59
C ILE A 118 7.79 10.41 17.59
N THR A 119 8.04 11.73 17.69
CA THR A 119 7.29 12.64 18.55
C THR A 119 6.23 13.43 17.80
N ASP A 120 6.37 13.57 16.47
CA ASP A 120 5.39 14.19 15.58
C ASP A 120 4.88 13.15 14.59
N GLU A 121 3.63 12.75 14.77
CA GLU A 121 2.93 11.76 13.93
C GLU A 121 2.06 12.41 12.84
N THR A 122 2.21 13.71 12.57
CA THR A 122 1.37 14.41 11.59
C THR A 122 1.48 13.80 10.20
N HIS A 123 2.72 13.52 9.74
CA HIS A 123 3.01 12.96 8.41
C HIS A 123 3.82 11.67 8.45
N GLN A 124 3.97 11.06 9.62
CA GLN A 124 4.73 9.83 9.78
C GLN A 124 4.21 9.02 10.96
N LYS A 125 4.51 7.72 10.97
CA LYS A 125 4.13 6.83 12.06
C LYS A 125 5.06 5.64 12.16
N MET A 126 5.39 5.23 13.40
CA MET A 126 5.99 3.94 13.70
C MET A 126 4.91 3.00 14.26
N ILE A 127 4.59 1.95 13.53
CA ILE A 127 3.73 0.87 14.03
C ILE A 127 4.64 -0.10 14.75
N MET A 128 4.63 -0.05 16.08
CA MET A 128 5.46 -0.89 16.94
C MET A 128 4.89 -2.30 17.05
N SER A 129 5.79 -3.29 17.13
CA SER A 129 5.40 -4.66 17.47
C SER A 129 4.83 -4.72 18.88
N GLN A 130 3.68 -5.35 19.03
CA GLN A 130 3.06 -5.68 20.31
C GLN A 130 3.28 -7.17 20.66
N ALA A 131 4.19 -7.84 19.95
CA ALA A 131 4.50 -9.23 20.19
C ALA A 131 5.06 -9.44 21.62
N GLU A 132 4.62 -10.52 22.24
CA GLU A 132 5.03 -10.92 23.58
C GLU A 132 5.34 -12.40 23.58
N TYR A 133 6.44 -12.76 24.19
CA TYR A 133 6.90 -14.14 24.29
C TYR A 133 7.20 -14.50 25.73
N THR A 134 6.97 -15.79 26.09
CA THR A 134 7.53 -16.39 27.28
C THR A 134 8.76 -17.20 26.87
N MET A 135 9.89 -16.98 27.50
CA MET A 135 11.13 -17.72 27.30
C MET A 135 11.48 -18.48 28.57
N ASP A 136 11.46 -19.82 28.49
CA ASP A 136 11.85 -20.73 29.55
C ASP A 136 13.28 -21.20 29.31
N VAL A 137 14.18 -20.91 30.23
CA VAL A 137 15.59 -21.35 30.24
C VAL A 137 15.78 -22.43 31.29
N TYR A 138 16.24 -23.60 30.86
CA TYR A 138 16.52 -24.71 31.73
C TYR A 138 18.02 -24.80 31.96
N VAL A 139 18.44 -24.64 33.21
CA VAL A 139 19.83 -24.75 33.66
C VAL A 139 20.01 -26.02 34.42
N SER A 140 21.02 -26.80 34.10
CA SER A 140 21.36 -28.07 34.74
C SER A 140 22.85 -28.13 35.08
N ASN A 141 23.22 -29.08 35.97
CA ASN A 141 24.61 -29.41 36.22
C ASN A 141 25.20 -30.17 35.02
N GLY A 142 26.24 -29.63 34.43
CA GLY A 142 27.06 -30.26 33.40
C GLY A 142 28.44 -30.65 33.90
N ASP A 143 29.28 -31.14 33.01
CA ASP A 143 30.62 -31.62 33.34
C ASP A 143 31.56 -30.52 33.86
N ASN A 144 31.32 -29.26 33.46
CA ASN A 144 32.16 -28.10 33.82
C ASN A 144 31.42 -27.06 34.67
N GLY A 145 30.33 -27.42 35.32
CA GLY A 145 29.48 -26.51 36.10
C GLY A 145 28.06 -26.42 35.58
N LEU A 146 27.40 -25.31 35.87
CA LEU A 146 26.03 -25.06 35.34
C LEU A 146 26.05 -24.75 33.85
N GLU A 147 25.14 -25.38 33.10
CA GLU A 147 24.98 -25.17 31.69
C GLU A 147 23.52 -25.03 31.30
N ILE A 148 23.25 -24.30 30.21
CA ILE A 148 21.89 -24.21 29.62
C ILE A 148 21.62 -25.50 28.86
N SER A 149 20.75 -26.35 29.43
CA SER A 149 20.38 -27.63 28.82
C SER A 149 19.29 -27.48 27.76
N ASN A 150 18.39 -26.47 27.89
CA ASN A 150 17.32 -26.22 26.92
C ASN A 150 16.80 -24.79 27.03
N ILE A 151 16.28 -24.28 25.92
CA ILE A 151 15.55 -23.01 25.85
C ILE A 151 14.25 -23.26 25.07
N ILE A 152 13.11 -22.88 25.64
CA ILE A 152 11.80 -22.98 25.00
C ILE A 152 11.19 -21.59 24.96
N VAL A 153 10.83 -21.13 23.77
CA VAL A 153 10.13 -19.86 23.61
C VAL A 153 8.74 -20.10 23.04
N ASN A 154 7.74 -19.54 23.72
CA ASN A 154 6.35 -19.58 23.31
C ASN A 154 5.84 -18.17 23.02
N LYS A 155 5.21 -17.98 21.86
CA LYS A 155 4.51 -16.75 21.53
C LYS A 155 3.25 -16.64 22.40
N LYS A 156 2.97 -15.44 22.94
CA LYS A 156 1.77 -15.11 23.71
C LYS A 156 0.89 -14.10 22.97
N LYS A 157 1.52 -13.12 22.31
CA LYS A 157 0.84 -12.14 21.47
C LYS A 157 1.56 -12.00 20.13
N ASN A 158 0.80 -11.72 19.07
CA ASN A 158 1.36 -11.36 17.78
C ASN A 158 1.70 -9.85 17.70
N ASP A 159 2.30 -9.41 16.58
CA ASP A 159 2.72 -8.01 16.40
C ASP A 159 1.56 -6.99 16.48
N LYS A 160 0.30 -7.42 16.37
CA LYS A 160 -0.91 -6.59 16.53
C LYS A 160 -1.51 -6.66 17.94
N GLY A 161 -0.86 -7.36 18.87
CA GLY A 161 -1.34 -7.54 20.26
C GLY A 161 -2.41 -8.64 20.44
N GLY A 162 -2.83 -9.28 19.34
CA GLY A 162 -3.78 -10.40 19.43
C GLY A 162 -3.13 -11.64 20.06
N VAL A 163 -3.92 -12.43 20.78
CA VAL A 163 -3.47 -13.71 21.36
C VAL A 163 -2.97 -14.64 20.26
N ALA A 164 -1.79 -15.20 20.47
CA ALA A 164 -1.16 -16.13 19.54
C ALA A 164 -0.28 -17.07 20.35
N GLU A 165 -0.72 -18.30 20.54
CA GLU A 165 0.00 -19.28 21.35
C GLU A 165 0.73 -20.29 20.47
N GLY A 166 1.94 -20.64 20.88
CA GLY A 166 2.73 -21.68 20.23
C GLY A 166 4.21 -21.54 20.42
N LYS A 167 4.90 -22.69 20.43
CA LYS A 167 6.37 -22.76 20.45
C LYS A 167 6.91 -22.20 19.13
N VAL A 168 7.97 -21.40 19.21
CA VAL A 168 8.63 -20.79 18.07
C VAL A 168 10.07 -21.27 17.94
N ASP A 169 10.60 -21.25 16.71
CA ASP A 169 12.02 -21.45 16.43
C ASP A 169 12.83 -20.25 16.92
N ILE A 170 13.99 -20.53 17.55
CA ILE A 170 14.88 -19.53 18.15
C ILE A 170 16.28 -19.55 17.53
N SER A 171 16.44 -20.27 16.42
CA SER A 171 17.72 -20.44 15.74
C SER A 171 18.17 -19.17 14.99
N ASN A 172 19.45 -19.10 14.67
CA ASN A 172 20.00 -18.03 13.80
C ASN A 172 19.74 -18.32 12.31
N THR A 173 18.49 -18.61 11.95
CA THR A 173 18.06 -18.92 10.58
C THR A 173 16.80 -18.14 10.21
N ASP A 174 16.41 -18.21 8.93
CA ASP A 174 15.17 -17.57 8.45
C ASP A 174 13.89 -18.20 9.01
N LYS A 175 14.02 -19.37 9.67
CA LYS A 175 12.91 -20.04 10.37
C LYS A 175 12.63 -19.46 11.75
N ASN A 176 13.48 -18.53 12.23
CA ASN A 176 13.33 -17.93 13.56
C ASN A 176 11.95 -17.28 13.69
N GLY A 177 11.13 -17.79 14.61
CA GLY A 177 9.79 -17.28 14.93
C GLY A 177 9.74 -16.40 16.18
N PHE A 178 10.86 -16.20 16.86
CA PHE A 178 11.03 -15.24 17.97
C PHE A 178 11.22 -13.84 17.40
N ASN A 179 10.21 -13.35 16.66
CA ASN A 179 10.29 -12.20 15.79
C ASN A 179 9.38 -11.05 16.22
N PHE A 180 9.92 -9.84 16.11
CA PHE A 180 9.23 -8.57 16.31
C PHE A 180 9.20 -7.79 15.00
N THR A 181 8.00 -7.39 14.51
CA THR A 181 7.84 -6.69 13.24
C THR A 181 7.35 -5.27 13.47
N ASN A 182 8.14 -4.28 13.04
CA ASN A 182 7.73 -2.87 13.02
C ASN A 182 7.59 -2.36 11.59
N ILE A 183 6.72 -1.36 11.43
CA ILE A 183 6.50 -0.70 10.14
C ILE A 183 6.66 0.80 10.35
N TYR A 184 7.59 1.42 9.62
CA TYR A 184 7.65 2.86 9.50
C TYR A 184 6.86 3.32 8.29
N VAL A 185 6.00 4.30 8.50
CA VAL A 185 5.12 4.85 7.48
C VAL A 185 5.36 6.35 7.40
N GLN A 186 5.60 6.86 6.19
CA GLN A 186 5.67 8.28 5.90
C GLN A 186 4.59 8.65 4.89
N GLU A 187 4.03 9.84 5.00
CA GLU A 187 3.09 10.37 4.04
C GLU A 187 3.77 10.74 2.73
N ALA A 188 3.14 10.40 1.60
CA ALA A 188 3.64 10.73 0.27
C ALA A 188 3.63 12.25 0.02
N GLY A 189 4.58 12.73 -0.78
CA GLY A 189 4.68 14.13 -1.19
C GLY A 189 5.37 15.04 -0.18
N THR A 190 5.71 14.56 1.02
CA THR A 190 6.30 15.39 2.11
C THR A 190 7.80 15.67 1.95
N GLY A 191 8.46 15.06 0.95
CA GLY A 191 9.92 15.13 0.82
C GLY A 191 10.62 14.17 1.77
N THR A 192 11.89 14.40 2.03
CA THR A 192 12.70 13.54 2.90
C THR A 192 12.55 13.85 4.38
N ASP A 193 12.03 15.03 4.72
CA ASP A 193 11.76 15.45 6.10
C ASP A 193 10.24 15.60 6.31
N PRO A 194 9.54 14.60 6.86
CA PRO A 194 8.09 14.70 7.06
C PRO A 194 7.67 15.68 8.16
N ILE A 195 8.60 16.14 9.02
CA ILE A 195 8.31 17.15 10.05
C ILE A 195 8.27 18.55 9.43
N ASN A 196 9.10 18.79 8.40
CA ASN A 196 9.11 20.03 7.62
C ASN A 196 8.89 19.66 6.12
N PRO A 197 7.64 19.40 5.71
CA PRO A 197 7.36 18.98 4.36
C PRO A 197 7.83 19.95 3.29
N ASP A 198 8.19 19.42 2.12
CA ASP A 198 8.54 20.24 0.96
C ASP A 198 7.43 21.26 0.65
N PRO A 199 7.76 22.49 0.21
CA PRO A 199 6.76 23.52 -0.08
C PRO A 199 5.66 23.10 -1.07
N THR A 200 5.96 22.17 -1.98
CA THR A 200 4.99 21.61 -2.93
C THR A 200 3.90 20.80 -2.25
N TYR A 201 4.15 20.24 -1.07
CA TYR A 201 3.16 19.49 -0.32
C TYR A 201 1.92 20.32 0.03
N ALA A 202 2.09 21.58 0.36
CA ALA A 202 0.97 22.47 0.70
C ALA A 202 -0.05 22.57 -0.46
N THR A 203 0.44 22.56 -1.70
CA THR A 203 -0.39 22.68 -2.93
C THR A 203 -0.83 21.33 -3.49
N ASP A 204 0.01 20.30 -3.40
CA ASP A 204 -0.16 19.04 -4.11
C ASP A 204 -0.57 17.88 -3.18
N GLY A 205 -0.29 17.99 -1.87
CA GLY A 205 -0.58 16.93 -0.88
C GLY A 205 0.20 15.65 -1.16
N SER A 206 -0.37 14.53 -0.76
CA SER A 206 0.16 13.20 -1.10
C SER A 206 -0.01 12.87 -2.58
N LEU A 207 -1.10 13.36 -3.19
CA LEU A 207 -1.42 13.25 -4.62
C LEU A 207 -2.40 14.36 -4.99
N LYS A 208 -2.15 15.02 -6.14
CA LYS A 208 -3.12 15.93 -6.76
C LYS A 208 -3.55 15.44 -8.15
N VAL A 209 -4.85 15.44 -8.39
CA VAL A 209 -5.45 15.18 -9.70
C VAL A 209 -6.07 16.47 -10.21
N THR A 210 -5.67 16.95 -11.38
CA THR A 210 -6.22 18.17 -12.00
C THR A 210 -7.01 17.85 -13.25
N LYS A 211 -7.94 18.74 -13.61
CA LYS A 211 -8.73 18.65 -14.81
C LYS A 211 -8.65 19.93 -15.65
N ALA A 212 -8.32 19.78 -16.93
CA ALA A 212 -8.36 20.84 -17.91
C ALA A 212 -9.20 20.43 -19.14
N ILE A 213 -9.70 21.42 -19.89
CA ILE A 213 -10.37 21.22 -21.17
C ILE A 213 -9.66 22.06 -22.24
N ASN A 214 -9.34 21.43 -23.37
CA ASN A 214 -8.96 22.10 -24.61
C ASN A 214 -10.19 22.17 -25.53
N ALA A 215 -10.73 23.34 -25.71
CA ALA A 215 -11.92 23.56 -26.55
C ALA A 215 -11.69 23.31 -28.04
N ASN A 216 -10.42 23.23 -28.51
CA ASN A 216 -10.05 22.95 -29.89
C ASN A 216 -10.75 23.86 -30.92
N GLY A 217 -10.96 25.12 -30.56
CA GLY A 217 -11.68 26.11 -31.41
C GLY A 217 -13.20 26.10 -31.28
N GLY A 218 -13.77 25.19 -30.51
CA GLY A 218 -15.22 25.14 -30.23
C GLY A 218 -15.61 25.88 -28.94
N THR A 219 -16.90 25.81 -28.61
CA THR A 219 -17.43 26.26 -27.32
C THR A 219 -17.69 25.03 -26.46
N VAL A 220 -17.17 25.04 -25.24
CA VAL A 220 -17.34 23.97 -24.28
C VAL A 220 -18.07 24.47 -23.02
N ASP A 221 -18.84 23.59 -22.41
CA ASP A 221 -19.49 23.87 -21.14
C ASP A 221 -18.44 23.83 -20.00
N ALA A 222 -18.18 24.99 -19.38
CA ALA A 222 -17.25 25.13 -18.28
C ALA A 222 -17.73 24.41 -16.99
N GLU A 223 -19.06 24.19 -16.88
CA GLU A 223 -19.68 23.52 -15.71
C GLU A 223 -19.79 22.00 -15.90
N LYS A 224 -19.36 21.49 -17.06
CA LYS A 224 -19.35 20.04 -17.32
C LYS A 224 -18.50 19.31 -16.30
N GLU A 225 -19.07 18.31 -15.66
CA GLU A 225 -18.39 17.39 -14.77
C GLU A 225 -17.85 16.17 -15.50
N PHE A 226 -16.70 15.71 -15.08
CA PHE A 226 -16.02 14.50 -15.54
C PHE A 226 -15.87 13.54 -14.37
N ASP A 227 -16.23 12.28 -14.59
CA ASP A 227 -16.21 11.24 -13.57
C ASP A 227 -14.82 10.62 -13.45
N PHE A 228 -14.29 10.60 -12.24
CA PHE A 228 -12.99 10.04 -11.90
C PHE A 228 -13.14 8.91 -10.88
N THR A 229 -12.27 7.93 -11.02
CA THR A 229 -12.08 6.85 -10.05
C THR A 229 -10.61 6.78 -9.68
N ALA A 230 -10.30 6.90 -8.39
CA ALA A 230 -8.97 6.63 -7.84
C ALA A 230 -8.99 5.29 -7.09
N THR A 231 -8.07 4.40 -7.43
CA THR A 231 -7.90 3.11 -6.75
C THR A 231 -6.56 3.11 -6.03
N PHE A 232 -6.59 2.89 -4.71
CA PHE A 232 -5.44 2.86 -3.82
C PHE A 232 -5.10 1.43 -3.43
N THR A 233 -3.87 0.99 -3.65
CA THR A 233 -3.34 -0.26 -3.11
C THR A 233 -2.24 0.10 -2.12
N PHE A 234 -2.55 -0.01 -0.84
CA PHE A 234 -1.64 0.39 0.24
C PHE A 234 -0.52 -0.63 0.44
N PRO A 235 0.68 -0.20 0.90
CA PRO A 235 1.75 -1.11 1.29
C PRO A 235 1.33 -2.11 2.36
N THR A 236 1.96 -3.28 2.36
CA THR A 236 1.63 -4.37 3.29
C THR A 236 1.73 -3.94 4.75
N GLY A 237 0.64 -4.07 5.48
CA GLY A 237 0.54 -3.71 6.90
C GLY A 237 0.08 -2.27 7.14
N THR A 238 -0.27 -1.55 6.07
CA THR A 238 -0.90 -0.23 6.12
C THR A 238 -2.26 -0.25 5.43
N ASP A 239 -3.05 0.77 5.67
CA ASP A 239 -4.37 0.98 5.09
C ASP A 239 -4.73 2.48 5.02
N ALA A 240 -5.94 2.79 4.57
CA ALA A 240 -6.43 4.15 4.46
C ALA A 240 -6.48 4.91 5.81
N SER A 241 -6.49 4.22 6.95
CA SER A 241 -6.56 4.82 8.29
C SER A 241 -5.19 5.07 8.93
N THR A 242 -4.12 4.53 8.37
CA THR A 242 -2.79 4.43 8.99
C THR A 242 -2.22 5.78 9.43
N LEU A 243 -2.37 6.83 8.61
CA LEU A 243 -1.95 8.21 8.89
C LEU A 243 -3.13 9.10 9.30
N GLY A 244 -4.07 8.55 10.09
CA GLY A 244 -5.23 9.29 10.57
C GLY A 244 -6.39 9.40 9.57
N GLY A 245 -6.28 8.76 8.41
CA GLY A 245 -7.28 8.74 7.34
C GLY A 245 -6.86 9.56 6.13
N VAL A 246 -7.19 9.06 4.94
CA VAL A 246 -7.03 9.84 3.70
C VAL A 246 -8.05 10.98 3.70
N LYS A 247 -7.61 12.20 3.33
CA LYS A 247 -8.43 13.41 3.40
C LYS A 247 -8.40 14.15 2.07
N ASP A 248 -9.44 14.96 1.84
CA ASP A 248 -9.54 15.92 0.73
C ASP A 248 -8.76 17.23 1.02
N ALA A 249 -8.91 18.21 0.12
CA ALA A 249 -8.25 19.52 0.23
C ALA A 249 -8.71 20.34 1.44
N ASP A 250 -9.93 20.11 1.93
CA ASP A 250 -10.54 20.81 3.06
C ASP A 250 -10.24 20.11 4.40
N GLY A 251 -9.49 18.98 4.34
CA GLY A 251 -9.14 18.18 5.51
C GLY A 251 -10.23 17.21 5.96
N ASN A 252 -11.30 17.03 5.19
CA ASN A 252 -12.33 16.06 5.49
C ASN A 252 -11.87 14.66 5.13
N LYS A 253 -12.10 13.69 6.01
CA LYS A 253 -11.81 12.29 5.71
C LYS A 253 -12.71 11.79 4.58
N ILE A 254 -12.10 11.17 3.59
CA ILE A 254 -12.82 10.47 2.52
C ILE A 254 -12.99 9.00 2.87
N THR A 255 -14.08 8.40 2.41
CA THR A 255 -14.32 6.96 2.56
C THR A 255 -13.80 6.24 1.34
N ILE A 256 -12.78 5.43 1.54
CA ILE A 256 -12.25 4.50 0.53
C ILE A 256 -12.88 3.15 0.83
N ASP A 257 -13.46 2.48 -0.17
CA ASP A 257 -14.11 1.19 0.00
C ASP A 257 -13.12 0.03 0.21
N ASP A 258 -13.62 -1.16 0.47
CA ASP A 258 -12.80 -2.36 0.70
C ASP A 258 -11.96 -2.77 -0.54
N GLY A 259 -12.32 -2.28 -1.72
CA GLY A 259 -11.55 -2.44 -2.97
C GLY A 259 -10.47 -1.38 -3.16
N GLY A 260 -10.33 -0.44 -2.23
CA GLY A 260 -9.41 0.69 -2.34
C GLY A 260 -9.92 1.81 -3.24
N ILE A 261 -11.22 1.86 -3.54
CA ILE A 261 -11.80 2.73 -4.56
C ILE A 261 -12.41 3.99 -3.94
N TYR A 262 -12.13 5.13 -4.57
CA TYR A 262 -12.78 6.40 -4.31
C TYR A 262 -13.20 7.06 -5.64
N THR A 263 -14.46 7.49 -5.75
CA THR A 263 -15.00 8.17 -6.92
C THR A 263 -15.25 9.64 -6.63
N PHE A 264 -14.96 10.51 -7.60
CA PHE A 264 -15.15 11.94 -7.49
C PHE A 264 -15.39 12.57 -8.88
N LYS A 265 -15.81 13.84 -8.90
CA LYS A 265 -16.04 14.58 -10.12
C LYS A 265 -15.21 15.85 -10.16
N LEU A 266 -14.70 16.20 -11.34
CA LEU A 266 -13.98 17.45 -11.55
C LEU A 266 -14.58 18.20 -12.74
N LYS A 267 -14.73 19.52 -12.58
CA LYS A 267 -14.97 20.48 -13.68
C LYS A 267 -13.64 20.98 -14.22
N ALA A 268 -13.68 21.68 -15.36
CA ALA A 268 -12.51 22.36 -15.90
C ALA A 268 -11.84 23.26 -14.87
N ASN A 269 -10.50 23.24 -14.81
CA ASN A 269 -9.66 24.02 -13.90
C ASN A 269 -9.89 23.74 -12.41
N LYS A 270 -10.49 22.57 -12.08
CA LYS A 270 -10.61 22.08 -10.70
C LYS A 270 -9.64 20.95 -10.47
N ASN A 271 -9.40 20.67 -9.18
CA ASN A 271 -8.54 19.58 -8.76
C ASN A 271 -9.11 18.85 -7.54
N MET A 272 -8.68 17.61 -7.36
CA MET A 272 -8.81 16.83 -6.14
C MET A 272 -7.42 16.65 -5.54
N LYS A 273 -7.24 17.05 -4.28
CA LYS A 273 -6.02 16.86 -3.52
C LYS A 273 -6.28 15.81 -2.45
N PHE A 274 -5.40 14.81 -2.38
CA PHE A 274 -5.40 13.78 -1.36
C PHE A 274 -4.26 14.02 -0.39
N THR A 275 -4.51 13.89 0.90
CA THR A 275 -3.51 13.91 1.98
C THR A 275 -3.68 12.68 2.86
N GLY A 276 -2.66 12.34 3.67
CA GLY A 276 -2.70 11.15 4.54
C GLY A 276 -2.48 9.83 3.80
N VAL A 277 -1.95 9.85 2.57
CA VAL A 277 -1.67 8.62 1.80
C VAL A 277 -0.22 8.19 2.04
N PRO A 278 0.03 6.94 2.48
CA PRO A 278 1.39 6.42 2.69
C PRO A 278 2.25 6.41 1.42
N VAL A 279 3.55 6.72 1.56
CA VAL A 279 4.57 6.39 0.54
C VAL A 279 4.50 4.91 0.21
N GLY A 280 4.70 4.57 -1.06
CA GLY A 280 4.64 3.19 -1.52
C GLY A 280 3.25 2.77 -2.02
N THR A 281 2.20 3.56 -1.74
CA THR A 281 0.85 3.27 -2.26
C THR A 281 0.86 3.26 -3.78
N GLN A 282 0.40 2.17 -4.38
CA GLN A 282 0.10 2.11 -5.81
C GLN A 282 -1.22 2.81 -6.06
N ILE A 283 -1.23 3.72 -7.03
CA ILE A 283 -2.42 4.47 -7.43
C ILE A 283 -2.79 4.18 -8.87
N SER A 284 -4.09 4.06 -9.14
CA SER A 284 -4.65 4.10 -10.49
C SER A 284 -5.74 5.16 -10.52
N VAL A 285 -5.57 6.16 -11.37
CA VAL A 285 -6.57 7.21 -11.63
C VAL A 285 -7.16 6.98 -13.01
N VAL A 286 -8.48 6.82 -13.05
CA VAL A 286 -9.25 6.64 -14.29
C VAL A 286 -10.20 7.80 -14.46
N GLU A 287 -10.13 8.52 -15.57
CA GLU A 287 -11.24 9.35 -16.03
C GLU A 287 -12.11 8.51 -16.94
N SER A 288 -13.40 8.46 -16.66
CA SER A 288 -14.39 7.73 -17.46
C SER A 288 -14.53 8.32 -18.85
N ALA A 289 -14.91 7.48 -19.81
CA ALA A 289 -15.21 7.92 -21.17
C ALA A 289 -16.26 9.04 -21.17
N THR A 290 -15.96 10.15 -21.85
CA THR A 290 -16.88 11.28 -21.97
C THR A 290 -17.16 11.55 -23.44
N GLN A 291 -18.44 11.64 -23.80
CA GLN A 291 -18.85 11.85 -25.18
C GLN A 291 -18.29 13.17 -25.75
N ASN A 292 -17.77 13.11 -26.97
CA ASN A 292 -17.13 14.21 -27.71
C ASN A 292 -15.80 14.71 -27.10
N TYR A 293 -15.16 13.95 -26.22
CA TYR A 293 -13.84 14.29 -25.67
C TYR A 293 -12.82 13.18 -25.90
N LYS A 294 -11.58 13.58 -26.12
CA LYS A 294 -10.39 12.70 -26.11
C LYS A 294 -9.49 13.11 -24.96
N GLY A 295 -9.26 12.18 -24.03
CA GLY A 295 -8.41 12.40 -22.86
C GLY A 295 -6.93 12.31 -23.21
N SER A 296 -6.11 13.15 -22.54
CA SER A 296 -4.67 12.99 -22.41
C SER A 296 -4.28 13.28 -20.96
N ALA A 297 -3.18 12.70 -20.49
CA ALA A 297 -2.72 12.93 -19.13
C ALA A 297 -1.20 13.02 -19.06
N GLU A 298 -0.71 13.97 -18.28
CA GLU A 298 0.66 14.08 -17.83
C GLU A 298 0.70 13.72 -16.35
N SER A 299 1.74 13.02 -15.91
CA SER A 299 1.84 12.61 -14.50
C SER A 299 3.27 12.66 -14.00
N VAL A 300 3.38 12.93 -12.71
CA VAL A 300 4.63 12.93 -11.97
C VAL A 300 4.44 12.01 -10.78
N PHE A 301 5.33 11.05 -10.60
CA PHE A 301 5.36 10.20 -9.41
C PHE A 301 6.76 10.24 -8.78
N ASN A 302 6.79 10.50 -7.48
CA ASN A 302 8.04 10.68 -6.74
C ASN A 302 8.99 11.70 -7.38
N GLY A 303 8.44 12.83 -7.86
CA GLY A 303 9.19 13.88 -8.53
C GLY A 303 9.63 13.55 -9.97
N GLN A 304 9.34 12.36 -10.50
CA GLN A 304 9.74 11.91 -11.83
C GLN A 304 8.56 12.00 -12.80
N SER A 305 8.74 12.78 -13.89
CA SER A 305 7.74 12.86 -14.97
C SER A 305 7.62 11.51 -15.67
N GLN A 306 6.38 11.09 -15.91
CA GLN A 306 6.07 9.86 -16.64
C GLN A 306 5.76 10.17 -18.11
N PRO A 307 5.89 9.19 -19.00
CA PRO A 307 5.46 9.35 -20.39
C PRO A 307 3.99 9.77 -20.46
N LYS A 308 3.71 10.80 -21.29
CA LYS A 308 2.34 11.27 -21.54
C LYS A 308 1.45 10.11 -21.97
N LYS A 309 0.26 10.01 -21.38
CA LYS A 309 -0.79 9.09 -21.79
C LYS A 309 -1.80 9.79 -22.67
N GLU A 310 -2.32 9.07 -23.66
CA GLU A 310 -3.42 9.57 -24.51
C GLU A 310 -4.45 8.44 -24.69
N ALA A 311 -5.73 8.77 -24.63
CA ALA A 311 -6.79 7.88 -25.08
C ALA A 311 -6.61 7.56 -26.58
N GLY A 312 -6.93 6.35 -27.00
CA GLY A 312 -6.77 5.92 -28.38
C GLY A 312 -7.62 6.76 -29.36
N LYS A 313 -8.84 7.07 -28.97
CA LYS A 313 -9.79 7.87 -29.74
C LYS A 313 -10.71 8.69 -28.82
N TYR A 314 -11.63 9.45 -29.42
CA TYR A 314 -12.70 10.12 -28.67
C TYR A 314 -13.64 9.10 -28.00
N ASN A 315 -14.25 9.53 -26.91
CA ASN A 315 -15.20 8.72 -26.12
C ASN A 315 -14.56 7.48 -25.49
N GLU A 316 -13.28 7.52 -25.16
CA GLU A 316 -12.57 6.48 -24.41
C GLU A 316 -12.11 7.00 -23.05
N ALA A 317 -12.08 6.10 -22.07
CA ALA A 317 -11.50 6.37 -20.76
C ALA A 317 -9.98 6.54 -20.86
N ILE A 318 -9.40 7.29 -19.93
CA ILE A 318 -7.95 7.38 -19.77
C ILE A 318 -7.55 6.91 -18.40
N THR A 319 -6.49 6.11 -18.34
CA THR A 319 -5.96 5.52 -17.10
C THR A 319 -4.51 5.92 -16.90
N VAL A 320 -4.20 6.41 -15.71
CA VAL A 320 -2.85 6.72 -15.23
C VAL A 320 -2.59 5.93 -13.97
N SER A 321 -1.48 5.21 -13.92
CA SER A 321 -1.09 4.43 -12.74
C SER A 321 0.36 4.68 -12.38
N GLY A 322 0.67 4.65 -11.07
CA GLY A 322 2.01 4.83 -10.56
C GLY A 322 2.13 4.51 -9.09
N LYS A 323 3.35 4.62 -8.56
CA LYS A 323 3.65 4.46 -7.14
C LYS A 323 3.93 5.82 -6.52
N LEU A 324 3.20 6.17 -5.47
CA LEU A 324 3.41 7.43 -4.74
C LEU A 324 4.73 7.36 -3.95
N GLY A 325 5.52 8.41 -4.09
CA GLY A 325 6.81 8.54 -3.40
C GLY A 325 6.85 9.73 -2.45
N GLN A 326 8.01 9.95 -1.86
CA GLN A 326 8.26 11.06 -0.94
C GLN A 326 8.13 12.43 -1.62
N ASN A 327 8.59 12.54 -2.88
CA ASN A 327 8.52 13.79 -3.64
C ASN A 327 7.14 13.96 -4.29
N LYS A 328 6.97 15.07 -5.02
CA LYS A 328 5.75 15.45 -5.73
C LYS A 328 5.09 14.28 -6.48
N ASN A 329 3.75 14.17 -6.34
CA ASN A 329 2.92 13.21 -7.07
C ASN A 329 1.71 13.96 -7.64
N THR A 330 1.57 13.98 -8.99
CA THR A 330 0.44 14.64 -9.67
C THR A 330 -0.02 13.85 -10.88
N VAL A 331 -1.32 14.02 -11.21
CA VAL A 331 -1.95 13.51 -12.42
C VAL A 331 -2.75 14.66 -13.03
N ASP A 332 -2.33 15.17 -14.19
CA ASP A 332 -2.91 16.31 -14.86
C ASP A 332 -3.64 15.84 -16.13
N VAL A 333 -4.97 15.79 -16.07
CA VAL A 333 -5.81 15.28 -17.15
C VAL A 333 -6.39 16.42 -17.98
N THR A 334 -6.18 16.36 -19.31
CA THR A 334 -6.72 17.34 -20.28
C THR A 334 -7.61 16.61 -21.28
N ASN A 335 -8.85 17.09 -21.45
CA ASN A 335 -9.75 16.60 -22.49
C ASN A 335 -9.82 17.57 -23.66
N THR A 336 -9.54 17.08 -24.85
CA THR A 336 -9.70 17.81 -26.09
C THR A 336 -11.11 17.58 -26.65
N TYR A 337 -11.85 18.66 -26.88
CA TYR A 337 -13.21 18.61 -27.45
C TYR A 337 -13.18 18.31 -28.96
N ASN A 338 -14.08 17.44 -29.42
CA ASN A 338 -14.23 17.08 -30.82
C ASN A 338 -15.04 18.18 -31.55
N TYR A 339 -14.36 19.27 -31.84
CA TYR A 339 -14.98 20.37 -32.58
C TYR A 339 -14.93 20.11 -34.07
N VAL A 340 -16.11 20.08 -34.71
CA VAL A 340 -16.25 20.04 -36.16
C VAL A 340 -16.79 21.40 -36.63
N PRO A 341 -15.99 22.21 -37.31
CA PRO A 341 -16.46 23.50 -37.82
C PRO A 341 -17.67 23.32 -38.77
N THR A 342 -18.75 24.02 -38.51
CA THR A 342 -19.96 23.98 -39.36
C THR A 342 -19.78 24.70 -40.69
N THR A 343 -18.69 25.50 -40.82
CA THR A 343 -18.42 26.31 -42.01
C THR A 343 -18.17 25.49 -43.29
N GLY A 344 -17.73 24.22 -43.16
CA GLY A 344 -17.49 23.33 -44.30
C GLY A 344 -18.79 22.85 -44.99
N ILE A 345 -19.92 22.81 -44.27
CA ILE A 345 -21.19 22.33 -44.82
C ILE A 345 -21.88 23.45 -45.61
N ILE A 346 -21.80 24.69 -45.14
CA ILE A 346 -22.43 25.83 -45.80
C ILE A 346 -21.67 26.20 -47.08
N MET A 347 -20.35 26.11 -47.10
CA MET A 347 -19.54 26.41 -48.30
C MET A 347 -19.71 25.39 -49.42
N ASN A 348 -19.98 24.12 -49.12
CA ASN A 348 -20.20 23.09 -50.13
C ASN A 348 -21.61 23.12 -50.74
N THR A 349 -22.60 23.71 -50.07
CA THR A 349 -23.99 23.80 -50.60
C THR A 349 -24.27 25.11 -51.29
N LEU A 350 -23.54 26.19 -50.96
CA LEU A 350 -23.73 27.52 -51.55
C LEU A 350 -23.62 27.52 -53.09
N PRO A 351 -22.62 26.87 -53.73
CA PRO A 351 -22.54 26.80 -55.20
C PRO A 351 -23.74 26.09 -55.80
N TYR A 352 -24.26 25.04 -55.17
CA TYR A 352 -25.44 24.33 -55.71
C TYR A 352 -26.73 25.13 -55.57
N VAL A 353 -26.94 25.83 -54.47
CA VAL A 353 -28.08 26.72 -54.26
C VAL A 353 -28.04 27.90 -55.30
N LEU A 354 -26.85 28.46 -55.52
CA LEU A 354 -26.67 29.53 -56.53
C LEU A 354 -26.89 29.01 -57.93
N MET A 355 -26.45 27.83 -58.31
CA MET A 355 -26.72 27.20 -59.59
C MET A 355 -28.23 26.95 -59.81
N VAL A 356 -28.91 26.38 -58.79
CA VAL A 356 -30.36 26.14 -58.86
C VAL A 356 -31.12 27.46 -59.03
N ALA A 357 -30.77 28.51 -58.33
CA ALA A 357 -31.36 29.82 -58.44
C ALA A 357 -31.15 30.44 -59.85
N LEU A 358 -29.93 30.31 -60.40
CA LEU A 358 -29.63 30.81 -61.79
C LEU A 358 -30.39 30.02 -62.85
N CYS A 359 -30.49 28.70 -62.72
CA CYS A 359 -31.29 27.86 -63.62
C CYS A 359 -32.79 28.22 -63.59
N ALA A 360 -33.32 28.43 -62.35
CA ALA A 360 -34.70 28.89 -62.21
C ALA A 360 -34.95 30.27 -62.87
N ALA A 361 -34.04 31.21 -62.60
CA ALA A 361 -34.13 32.55 -63.21
C ALA A 361 -34.06 32.50 -64.76
N ALA A 362 -33.19 31.68 -65.36
CA ALA A 362 -33.08 31.48 -66.80
C ALA A 362 -34.37 30.86 -67.39
N LEU A 363 -34.95 29.87 -66.69
CA LEU A 363 -36.21 29.23 -67.06
C LEU A 363 -37.38 30.26 -67.06
N PHE A 364 -37.48 31.08 -66.03
CA PHE A 364 -38.49 32.14 -65.93
C PHE A 364 -38.30 33.20 -67.04
N GLY A 365 -37.06 33.60 -67.31
CA GLY A 365 -36.70 34.49 -68.38
C GLY A 365 -37.10 33.92 -69.71
N PHE A 366 -36.81 32.67 -69.99
CA PHE A 366 -37.18 31.99 -71.25
C PHE A 366 -38.70 31.89 -71.45
N VAL A 367 -39.44 31.53 -70.40
CA VAL A 367 -40.90 31.44 -70.44
C VAL A 367 -41.53 32.85 -70.71
N ALA A 368 -41.03 33.86 -70.03
CA ALA A 368 -41.50 35.24 -70.23
C ALA A 368 -41.23 35.77 -71.67
N PHE A 369 -40.04 35.40 -72.20
CA PHE A 369 -39.70 35.79 -73.60
C PHE A 369 -40.56 35.06 -74.65
N LYS A 370 -40.83 33.76 -74.41
CA LYS A 370 -41.69 32.95 -75.27
C LYS A 370 -43.12 33.46 -75.24
N ARG A 371 -43.68 33.86 -74.10
CA ARG A 371 -45.02 34.48 -73.98
C ARG A 371 -45.13 35.80 -74.74
N ARG A 372 -44.11 36.65 -74.68
CA ARG A 372 -44.08 37.92 -75.47
C ARG A 372 -44.02 37.71 -76.97
N ARG A 373 -43.44 36.59 -77.46
CA ARG A 373 -43.42 36.29 -78.92
C ARG A 373 -44.71 35.67 -79.42
N LEU A 374 -45.57 35.15 -78.59
CA LEU A 374 -46.87 34.58 -78.98
C LEU A 374 -48.02 35.61 -78.91
N GLN A 375 -47.75 36.84 -78.43
CA GLN A 375 -48.69 37.94 -78.35
C GLN A 375 -48.45 39.05 -79.44
N LYS A 376 -47.53 38.80 -80.34
CA LYS A 376 -47.37 39.57 -81.62
C LYS A 376 -47.78 38.66 -82.79
#